data_b8dd0a296401f78441b6189b4269947f
#
_entry.id   b8dd0a296401f78441b6189b4269947f
#
_cell.length_a   1.000
_cell.length_b   1.000
_cell.length_c   1.000
_cell.angle_alpha   90.00
_cell.angle_beta   90.00
_cell.angle_gamma   90.00
#
_symmetry.space_group_name_H-M   'P 1'
#
loop_
_entity.id
_entity.type
_entity.pdbx_description
1 polymer ?
#
loop_
_entity_poly.entity_id
_entity_poly.type
_entity_poly.pdbx_seq_one_letter_code
_entity_poly.pdbx_strand_id
1 'polypeptide(L)'
;MKALVPLALLIAAPAMAQSSGPPPQVDAAMSLLDQGHYLTARDKLAKLAFDPQGRVKDEYAYQMWQQESVMVTGELDLATLDRAHSAPLIQRDWIARVQQAVAHDAIAEIVKRAKDTRIVILNEAHISPRDRMFALQVARALRPLGYGVLAAEAFYNDPAGKIMARLRHDGFVRRGTGFYTLDPVYARFVRAALAMGYAPAAYEQTEEQSAAAHPADRQANVVAREQAQAENLAALMARFPGQKVLIYVGHSHVAEAPINETGEGNPKIDWMAARLKRMTGIDPLTIDQATVTDLDAGARPAQVAAARLLGGRPGILFEQGKPLVLGQYAGAVDLQVIHPARRYRFGRPAWLAASGARPVPVPAAFRPRHGRCLVQAFPAGASADAVPLDQVMITAGERAPALLLPARPMRFFRQCVQLGGK
;
A
#
# COMPACT_ATOMS: atom_id res chain seq x y z
N MET A 1 -1.92 35.42 -21.41
CA MET A 1 -1.81 33.97 -21.53
C MET A 1 -1.68 33.42 -20.11
N LYS A 2 -2.77 32.89 -19.53
CA LYS A 2 -2.75 32.29 -18.20
C LYS A 2 -2.34 30.83 -18.38
N ALA A 3 -1.16 30.46 -17.86
CA ALA A 3 -0.71 29.09 -17.81
C ALA A 3 -1.64 28.33 -16.85
N LEU A 4 -2.38 27.36 -17.38
CA LEU A 4 -3.13 26.37 -16.61
C LEU A 4 -2.12 25.36 -16.09
N VAL A 5 -1.92 25.36 -14.79
CA VAL A 5 -1.05 24.43 -14.06
C VAL A 5 -1.80 23.10 -13.91
N PRO A 6 -1.19 21.97 -14.29
CA PRO A 6 -1.80 20.67 -14.11
C PRO A 6 -1.71 20.20 -12.66
N LEU A 7 -2.86 19.98 -12.06
CA LEU A 7 -2.98 19.29 -10.76
C LEU A 7 -2.71 17.80 -10.98
N ALA A 8 -1.46 17.39 -10.87
CA ALA A 8 -1.13 15.99 -10.72
C ALA A 8 -1.58 15.57 -9.31
N LEU A 9 -2.78 14.96 -9.22
CA LEU A 9 -3.25 14.35 -7.98
C LEU A 9 -2.42 13.10 -7.67
N LEU A 10 -1.24 13.30 -7.14
CA LEU A 10 -0.55 12.29 -6.35
C LEU A 10 -1.27 12.22 -5.01
N ILE A 11 -2.07 11.18 -4.85
CA ILE A 11 -2.75 10.87 -3.59
C ILE A 11 -1.68 10.46 -2.58
N ALA A 12 -1.01 11.45 -1.97
CA ALA A 12 -0.42 11.23 -0.68
C ALA A 12 -1.59 10.98 0.27
N ALA A 13 -1.58 9.84 0.95
CA ALA A 13 -2.44 9.70 2.10
C ALA A 13 -2.22 10.95 2.96
N PRO A 14 -3.27 11.60 3.44
CA PRO A 14 -3.07 12.67 4.40
C PRO A 14 -2.26 12.06 5.54
N ALA A 15 -1.09 12.61 5.80
CA ALA A 15 -0.51 12.45 7.11
C ALA A 15 -1.64 12.82 8.06
N MET A 16 -2.05 11.88 8.92
CA MET A 16 -3.16 12.09 9.88
C MET A 16 -2.72 13.06 10.97
N ALA A 17 -2.24 14.23 10.57
CA ALA A 17 -2.01 15.38 11.42
C ALA A 17 -3.13 16.37 11.13
N GLN A 18 -4.29 16.13 11.73
CA GLN A 18 -5.42 17.02 11.61
C GLN A 18 -5.52 17.89 12.87
N SER A 19 -5.61 19.17 12.65
CA SER A 19 -6.07 20.13 13.66
C SER A 19 -7.58 20.02 13.97
N SER A 20 -8.30 19.24 13.15
CA SER A 20 -9.65 18.73 13.42
C SER A 20 -9.66 17.29 12.90
N GLY A 21 -10.06 16.32 13.72
CA GLY A 21 -10.18 14.91 13.34
C GLY A 21 -11.00 14.70 12.06
N PRO A 22 -11.10 13.47 11.53
CA PRO A 22 -11.89 13.20 10.35
C PRO A 22 -13.32 13.73 10.52
N PRO A 23 -13.99 14.16 9.42
CA PRO A 23 -15.40 14.53 9.50
C PRO A 23 -16.19 13.43 10.23
N PRO A 24 -17.08 13.75 11.19
CA PRO A 24 -17.71 12.75 12.06
C PRO A 24 -18.41 11.60 11.30
N GLN A 25 -18.93 11.87 10.09
CA GLN A 25 -19.57 10.87 9.26
C GLN A 25 -18.56 9.90 8.63
N VAL A 26 -17.37 10.37 8.29
CA VAL A 26 -16.26 9.53 7.78
C VAL A 26 -15.70 8.70 8.92
N ASP A 27 -15.48 9.31 10.08
CA ASP A 27 -15.02 8.60 11.29
C ASP A 27 -15.98 7.47 11.68
N ALA A 28 -17.30 7.73 11.65
CA ALA A 28 -18.31 6.71 11.89
C ALA A 28 -18.31 5.58 10.84
N ALA A 29 -17.89 5.84 9.61
CA ALA A 29 -17.71 4.79 8.61
C ALA A 29 -16.42 3.99 8.86
N MET A 30 -15.33 4.66 9.22
CA MET A 30 -14.04 4.03 9.56
C MET A 30 -14.17 3.11 10.79
N SER A 31 -14.91 3.54 11.81
CA SER A 31 -15.20 2.72 13.00
C SER A 31 -15.89 1.38 12.67
N LEU A 32 -16.66 1.31 11.59
CA LEU A 32 -17.23 0.04 11.12
C LEU A 32 -16.17 -0.91 10.56
N LEU A 33 -15.14 -0.37 9.91
CA LEU A 33 -14.01 -1.16 9.44
C LEU A 33 -13.25 -1.79 10.61
N ASP A 34 -12.97 -1.01 11.66
CA ASP A 34 -12.34 -1.50 12.89
C ASP A 34 -13.14 -2.61 13.58
N GLN A 35 -14.47 -2.60 13.41
CA GLN A 35 -15.36 -3.68 13.86
C GLN A 35 -15.39 -4.88 12.90
N GLY A 36 -14.75 -4.77 11.72
CA GLY A 36 -14.73 -5.81 10.70
C GLY A 36 -15.91 -5.76 9.71
N HIS A 37 -16.68 -4.66 9.68
CA HIS A 37 -17.83 -4.46 8.78
C HIS A 37 -17.40 -3.80 7.45
N TYR A 38 -16.44 -4.41 6.75
CA TYR A 38 -15.81 -3.88 5.54
C TYR A 38 -16.81 -3.41 4.46
N LEU A 39 -17.80 -4.25 4.14
CA LEU A 39 -18.75 -3.91 3.07
C LEU A 39 -19.62 -2.71 3.43
N THR A 40 -20.10 -2.64 4.68
CA THR A 40 -20.93 -1.53 5.15
C THR A 40 -20.14 -0.22 5.24
N ALA A 41 -18.90 -0.29 5.70
CA ALA A 41 -17.98 0.86 5.76
C ALA A 41 -17.76 1.46 4.36
N ARG A 42 -17.35 0.62 3.41
CA ARG A 42 -17.16 1.01 2.01
C ARG A 42 -18.39 1.67 1.39
N ASP A 43 -19.59 1.09 1.62
CA ASP A 43 -20.83 1.62 1.04
C ASP A 43 -21.25 2.95 1.67
N LYS A 44 -20.98 3.16 2.96
CA LYS A 44 -21.17 4.46 3.61
C LYS A 44 -20.22 5.50 3.04
N LEU A 45 -18.92 5.18 2.92
CA LEU A 45 -17.93 6.06 2.33
C LEU A 45 -18.27 6.42 0.87
N ALA A 46 -18.74 5.46 0.06
CA ALA A 46 -19.18 5.74 -1.29
C ALA A 46 -20.29 6.81 -1.35
N LYS A 47 -21.26 6.76 -0.43
CA LYS A 47 -22.32 7.77 -0.35
C LYS A 47 -21.82 9.15 0.06
N LEU A 48 -20.75 9.20 0.85
CA LEU A 48 -20.10 10.45 1.24
C LEU A 48 -19.22 11.00 0.11
N ALA A 49 -18.48 10.14 -0.58
CA ALA A 49 -17.49 10.49 -1.57
C ALA A 49 -18.08 10.97 -2.90
N PHE A 50 -19.21 10.36 -3.35
CA PHE A 50 -19.71 10.57 -4.71
C PHE A 50 -21.07 11.26 -4.75
N ASP A 51 -21.28 12.05 -5.83
CA ASP A 51 -22.59 12.55 -6.23
C ASP A 51 -23.39 11.44 -6.99
N PRO A 52 -24.68 11.67 -7.31
CA PRO A 52 -25.48 10.71 -8.08
C PRO A 52 -24.93 10.41 -9.48
N GLN A 53 -24.06 11.27 -10.03
CA GLN A 53 -23.41 11.09 -11.33
C GLN A 53 -22.09 10.33 -11.22
N GLY A 54 -21.65 9.99 -10.00
CA GLY A 54 -20.40 9.27 -9.74
C GLY A 54 -19.15 10.14 -9.73
N ARG A 55 -19.29 11.49 -9.69
CA ARG A 55 -18.19 12.43 -9.55
C ARG A 55 -17.84 12.63 -8.07
N VAL A 56 -16.59 12.91 -7.78
CA VAL A 56 -16.16 13.21 -6.40
C VAL A 56 -16.82 14.50 -5.92
N LYS A 57 -17.46 14.43 -4.75
CA LYS A 57 -18.05 15.59 -4.05
C LYS A 57 -17.36 15.89 -2.72
N ASP A 58 -16.63 14.92 -2.17
CA ASP A 58 -15.83 15.04 -0.94
C ASP A 58 -14.53 14.26 -1.12
N GLU A 59 -13.41 14.98 -1.22
CA GLU A 59 -12.10 14.40 -1.49
C GLU A 59 -11.59 13.52 -0.34
N TYR A 60 -11.86 13.88 0.92
CA TYR A 60 -11.43 13.10 2.05
C TYR A 60 -12.17 11.76 2.14
N ALA A 61 -13.49 11.79 1.99
CA ALA A 61 -14.30 10.58 1.94
C ALA A 61 -13.93 9.72 0.72
N TYR A 62 -13.55 10.33 -0.41
CA TYR A 62 -13.09 9.62 -1.60
C TYR A 62 -11.78 8.88 -1.36
N GLN A 63 -10.80 9.51 -0.71
CA GLN A 63 -9.54 8.85 -0.35
C GLN A 63 -9.78 7.65 0.57
N MET A 64 -10.63 7.80 1.60
CA MET A 64 -10.99 6.70 2.49
C MET A 64 -11.73 5.59 1.74
N TRP A 65 -12.66 5.96 0.86
CA TRP A 65 -13.36 4.99 0.01
C TRP A 65 -12.43 4.20 -0.90
N GLN A 66 -11.41 4.83 -1.49
CA GLN A 66 -10.41 4.13 -2.30
C GLN A 66 -9.68 3.06 -1.47
N GLN A 67 -9.18 3.44 -0.29
CA GLN A 67 -8.47 2.53 0.60
C GLN A 67 -9.34 1.34 1.04
N GLU A 68 -10.59 1.60 1.42
CA GLU A 68 -11.51 0.52 1.79
C GLU A 68 -11.96 -0.33 0.59
N SER A 69 -12.12 0.29 -0.56
CA SER A 69 -12.49 -0.46 -1.76
C SER A 69 -11.47 -1.51 -2.12
N VAL A 70 -10.17 -1.20 -2.04
CA VAL A 70 -9.13 -2.20 -2.30
C VAL A 70 -9.10 -3.29 -1.23
N MET A 71 -9.40 -2.98 0.03
CA MET A 71 -9.53 -3.99 1.08
C MET A 71 -10.67 -4.97 0.76
N VAL A 72 -11.79 -4.49 0.21
CA VAL A 72 -12.98 -5.30 -0.12
C VAL A 72 -12.81 -6.09 -1.41
N THR A 73 -12.30 -5.46 -2.47
CA THR A 73 -12.26 -6.04 -3.82
C THR A 73 -10.89 -6.60 -4.21
N GLY A 74 -9.84 -6.20 -3.50
CA GLY A 74 -8.45 -6.53 -3.82
C GLY A 74 -7.80 -5.63 -4.87
N GLU A 75 -8.55 -4.72 -5.48
CA GLU A 75 -8.06 -3.69 -6.41
C GLU A 75 -9.12 -2.62 -6.68
N LEU A 76 -8.71 -1.50 -7.22
CA LEU A 76 -9.63 -0.46 -7.71
C LEU A 76 -10.03 -0.71 -9.16
N ASP A 77 -11.29 -0.45 -9.45
CA ASP A 77 -11.80 -0.41 -10.82
C ASP A 77 -11.34 0.88 -11.52
N LEU A 78 -10.57 0.74 -12.59
CA LEU A 78 -10.02 1.86 -13.35
C LEU A 78 -11.13 2.73 -13.96
N ALA A 79 -12.24 2.13 -14.40
CA ALA A 79 -13.36 2.89 -14.96
C ALA A 79 -14.03 3.79 -13.91
N THR A 80 -14.05 3.38 -12.64
CA THR A 80 -14.52 4.24 -11.55
C THR A 80 -13.53 5.37 -11.27
N LEU A 81 -12.22 5.10 -11.26
CA LEU A 81 -11.21 6.13 -11.12
C LEU A 81 -11.29 7.19 -12.24
N ASP A 82 -11.43 6.74 -13.48
CA ASP A 82 -11.50 7.62 -14.65
C ASP A 82 -12.76 8.51 -14.64
N ARG A 83 -13.88 8.04 -14.12
CA ARG A 83 -15.10 8.85 -13.95
C ARG A 83 -15.01 9.85 -12.80
N ALA A 84 -14.24 9.52 -11.77
CA ALA A 84 -14.13 10.34 -10.57
C ALA A 84 -13.40 11.67 -10.82
N HIS A 85 -12.45 11.68 -11.74
CA HIS A 85 -11.59 12.84 -12.04
C HIS A 85 -11.60 13.24 -13.50
N SER A 86 -11.24 14.50 -13.77
CA SER A 86 -11.09 15.04 -15.13
C SER A 86 -9.95 14.36 -15.89
N ALA A 87 -10.01 14.42 -17.23
CA ALA A 87 -9.01 13.82 -18.10
C ALA A 87 -7.57 14.20 -17.71
N PRO A 88 -6.67 13.23 -17.60
CA PRO A 88 -5.30 13.45 -17.13
C PRO A 88 -4.44 14.12 -18.20
N LEU A 89 -3.37 14.77 -17.75
CA LEU A 89 -2.26 15.15 -18.63
C LEU A 89 -1.46 13.91 -18.99
N ILE A 90 -1.22 13.74 -20.28
CA ILE A 90 -0.37 12.65 -20.78
C ILE A 90 1.09 13.08 -20.64
N GLN A 91 1.87 12.32 -19.90
CA GLN A 91 3.33 12.51 -19.74
C GLN A 91 4.06 11.99 -21.00
N ARG A 92 4.06 12.81 -22.05
CA ARG A 92 4.62 12.41 -23.37
C ARG A 92 6.12 12.15 -23.34
N ASP A 93 6.86 12.94 -22.58
CA ASP A 93 8.28 12.78 -22.34
C ASP A 93 8.61 11.44 -21.65
N TRP A 94 7.79 11.02 -20.70
CA TRP A 94 7.94 9.71 -20.05
C TRP A 94 7.79 8.57 -21.04
N ILE A 95 6.82 8.64 -21.95
CA ILE A 95 6.61 7.60 -22.97
C ILE A 95 7.85 7.48 -23.86
N ALA A 96 8.40 8.60 -24.32
CA ALA A 96 9.57 8.62 -25.19
C ALA A 96 10.80 8.00 -24.48
N ARG A 97 11.05 8.36 -23.23
CA ARG A 97 12.14 7.80 -22.42
C ARG A 97 11.97 6.30 -22.15
N VAL A 98 10.74 5.88 -21.82
CA VAL A 98 10.40 4.46 -21.60
C VAL A 98 10.66 3.63 -22.86
N GLN A 99 10.31 4.13 -24.04
CA GLN A 99 10.50 3.43 -25.31
C GLN A 99 11.97 3.19 -25.68
N GLN A 100 12.88 4.03 -25.16
CA GLN A 100 14.34 3.92 -25.39
C GLN A 100 15.03 3.13 -24.28
N ALA A 101 14.33 2.80 -23.21
CA ALA A 101 14.91 2.13 -22.06
C ALA A 101 15.05 0.60 -22.27
N VAL A 102 15.95 0.00 -21.50
CA VAL A 102 16.11 -1.44 -21.38
C VAL A 102 15.56 -1.90 -20.04
N ALA A 103 14.73 -2.95 -20.06
CA ALA A 103 14.14 -3.50 -18.84
C ALA A 103 15.03 -4.58 -18.22
N HIS A 104 15.26 -4.49 -16.93
CA HIS A 104 15.90 -5.50 -16.10
C HIS A 104 14.90 -6.10 -15.13
N ASP A 105 15.10 -7.37 -14.72
CA ASP A 105 14.27 -8.01 -13.69
C ASP A 105 14.41 -7.26 -12.35
N ALA A 106 13.30 -6.81 -11.78
CA ALA A 106 13.32 -5.95 -10.59
C ALA A 106 13.90 -6.68 -9.38
N ILE A 107 13.54 -7.96 -9.17
CA ILE A 107 14.04 -8.73 -8.01
C ILE A 107 15.55 -8.96 -8.13
N ALA A 108 16.02 -9.30 -9.32
CA ALA A 108 17.46 -9.53 -9.54
C ALA A 108 18.29 -8.26 -9.27
N GLU A 109 17.83 -7.10 -9.75
CA GLU A 109 18.54 -5.83 -9.54
C GLU A 109 18.49 -5.38 -8.08
N ILE A 110 17.34 -5.54 -7.40
CA ILE A 110 17.20 -5.24 -5.96
C ILE A 110 18.15 -6.14 -5.15
N VAL A 111 18.16 -7.45 -5.39
CA VAL A 111 19.04 -8.40 -4.69
C VAL A 111 20.52 -8.06 -4.90
N LYS A 112 20.88 -7.67 -6.12
CA LYS A 112 22.25 -7.27 -6.45
C LYS A 112 22.71 -6.10 -5.58
N ARG A 113 21.92 -5.02 -5.49
CA ARG A 113 22.27 -3.80 -4.73
C ARG A 113 22.09 -3.95 -3.22
N ALA A 114 21.14 -4.74 -2.78
CA ALA A 114 20.88 -4.98 -1.35
C ALA A 114 22.04 -5.72 -0.63
N LYS A 115 23.02 -6.26 -1.35
CA LYS A 115 24.24 -6.83 -0.75
C LYS A 115 25.08 -5.78 -0.04
N ASP A 116 25.09 -4.56 -0.57
CA ASP A 116 26.00 -3.50 -0.19
C ASP A 116 25.43 -2.56 0.89
N THR A 117 24.18 -2.81 1.33
CA THR A 117 23.54 -2.02 2.39
C THR A 117 22.87 -2.90 3.46
N ARG A 118 22.58 -2.27 4.60
CA ARG A 118 21.81 -2.87 5.69
C ARG A 118 20.35 -2.43 5.72
N ILE A 119 19.98 -1.46 4.88
CA ILE A 119 18.64 -0.88 4.84
C ILE A 119 18.12 -0.96 3.41
N VAL A 120 16.96 -1.58 3.23
CA VAL A 120 16.17 -1.47 2.00
C VAL A 120 14.85 -0.79 2.36
N ILE A 121 14.50 0.28 1.65
CA ILE A 121 13.24 1.01 1.82
C ILE A 121 12.43 0.85 0.54
N LEU A 122 11.23 0.28 0.65
CA LEU A 122 10.31 0.08 -0.46
C LEU A 122 8.99 0.80 -0.17
N ASN A 123 8.54 1.66 -1.07
CA ASN A 123 7.28 2.35 -0.89
C ASN A 123 6.07 1.58 -1.46
N GLU A 124 4.86 2.06 -1.13
CA GLU A 124 3.60 1.65 -1.75
C GLU A 124 2.71 2.86 -2.04
N ALA A 125 1.83 2.72 -3.02
CA ALA A 125 0.58 3.47 -3.03
C ALA A 125 -0.44 2.72 -2.16
N HIS A 126 -0.99 3.35 -1.13
CA HIS A 126 -1.91 2.70 -0.17
C HIS A 126 -3.14 2.05 -0.79
N ILE A 127 -3.44 2.41 -2.03
CA ILE A 127 -4.53 1.87 -2.84
C ILE A 127 -4.09 0.78 -3.83
N SER A 128 -2.85 0.28 -3.70
CA SER A 128 -2.26 -0.74 -4.58
C SER A 128 -1.90 -2.03 -3.83
N PRO A 129 -2.83 -2.97 -3.63
CA PRO A 129 -2.50 -4.26 -3.02
C PRO A 129 -1.44 -5.06 -3.80
N ARG A 130 -1.25 -4.76 -5.10
CA ARG A 130 -0.17 -5.34 -5.91
C ARG A 130 1.21 -5.02 -5.35
N ASP A 131 1.41 -3.81 -4.85
CA ASP A 131 2.68 -3.36 -4.26
C ASP A 131 3.04 -4.21 -3.04
N ARG A 132 2.05 -4.59 -2.23
CA ARG A 132 2.17 -5.46 -1.05
C ARG A 132 2.59 -6.88 -1.42
N MET A 133 2.08 -7.38 -2.54
CA MET A 133 2.50 -8.71 -3.04
C MET A 133 3.88 -8.68 -3.68
N PHE A 134 4.30 -7.55 -4.25
CA PHE A 134 5.67 -7.36 -4.70
C PHE A 134 6.62 -7.24 -3.50
N ALA A 135 6.25 -6.50 -2.45
CA ALA A 135 7.00 -6.44 -1.20
C ALA A 135 7.23 -7.83 -0.59
N LEU A 136 6.25 -8.73 -0.68
CA LEU A 136 6.45 -10.14 -0.29
C LEU A 136 7.52 -10.85 -1.13
N GLN A 137 7.58 -10.60 -2.45
CA GLN A 137 8.62 -11.17 -3.30
C GLN A 137 10.00 -10.61 -2.94
N VAL A 138 10.09 -9.30 -2.71
CA VAL A 138 11.31 -8.62 -2.23
C VAL A 138 11.75 -9.21 -0.88
N ALA A 139 10.86 -9.29 0.11
CA ALA A 139 11.18 -9.87 1.41
C ALA A 139 11.72 -11.31 1.29
N ARG A 140 11.11 -12.14 0.44
CA ARG A 140 11.58 -13.52 0.18
C ARG A 140 12.97 -13.52 -0.42
N ALA A 141 13.26 -12.64 -1.37
CA ALA A 141 14.56 -12.55 -2.04
C ALA A 141 15.66 -11.97 -1.14
N LEU A 142 15.30 -11.08 -0.23
CA LEU A 142 16.24 -10.46 0.71
C LEU A 142 16.57 -11.34 1.93
N ARG A 143 15.71 -12.29 2.28
CA ARG A 143 15.91 -13.13 3.48
C ARG A 143 17.26 -13.86 3.49
N PRO A 144 17.73 -14.48 2.38
CA PRO A 144 19.05 -15.12 2.32
C PRO A 144 20.23 -14.15 2.46
N LEU A 145 20.02 -12.84 2.27
CA LEU A 145 21.03 -11.80 2.42
C LEU A 145 21.15 -11.26 3.86
N GLY A 146 20.43 -11.88 4.84
CA GLY A 146 20.47 -11.49 6.24
C GLY A 146 19.43 -10.43 6.64
N TYR A 147 18.50 -10.06 5.77
CA TYR A 147 17.37 -9.20 6.15
C TYR A 147 16.44 -9.98 7.08
N GLY A 148 16.36 -9.54 8.33
CA GLY A 148 15.64 -10.26 9.40
C GLY A 148 14.61 -9.42 10.14
N VAL A 149 14.50 -8.12 9.85
CA VAL A 149 13.52 -7.23 10.44
C VAL A 149 12.63 -6.66 9.34
N LEU A 150 11.32 -6.71 9.52
CA LEU A 150 10.32 -6.00 8.74
C LEU A 150 9.81 -4.83 9.57
N ALA A 151 10.28 -3.63 9.26
CA ALA A 151 9.74 -2.40 9.80
C ALA A 151 8.67 -1.86 8.85
N ALA A 152 7.44 -1.63 9.32
CA ALA A 152 6.37 -1.16 8.48
C ALA A 152 5.63 0.03 9.10
N GLU A 153 5.43 1.07 8.29
CA GLU A 153 4.67 2.27 8.66
C GLU A 153 3.26 1.91 9.17
N ALA A 154 2.67 0.90 8.55
CA ALA A 154 1.31 0.47 8.88
C ALA A 154 1.15 -0.10 10.29
N PHE A 155 2.21 -0.46 10.99
CA PHE A 155 2.09 -1.03 12.33
C PHE A 155 1.88 0.06 13.38
N TYR A 156 0.88 -0.11 14.22
CA TYR A 156 0.70 0.78 15.37
C TYR A 156 1.88 0.65 16.32
N ASN A 157 2.48 1.79 16.63
CA ASN A 157 3.64 1.91 17.49
C ASN A 157 3.18 2.19 18.93
N ASP A 158 2.80 1.13 19.65
CA ASP A 158 2.48 1.24 21.06
C ASP A 158 3.77 1.27 21.89
N PRO A 159 3.95 2.23 22.81
CA PRO A 159 5.19 2.39 23.60
C PRO A 159 5.56 1.13 24.42
N ALA A 160 4.57 0.35 24.84
CA ALA A 160 4.79 -0.89 25.56
C ALA A 160 5.18 -2.08 24.66
N GLY A 161 5.15 -1.92 23.33
CA GLY A 161 5.52 -2.96 22.36
C GLY A 161 4.61 -4.20 22.35
N LYS A 162 3.43 -4.11 22.97
CA LYS A 162 2.51 -5.26 23.16
C LYS A 162 1.94 -5.76 21.83
N ILE A 163 1.62 -4.85 20.90
CA ILE A 163 1.07 -5.18 19.58
C ILE A 163 2.06 -6.04 18.80
N MET A 164 3.30 -5.61 18.70
CA MET A 164 4.34 -6.34 17.97
C MET A 164 4.75 -7.62 18.69
N ALA A 165 4.76 -7.63 20.03
CA ALA A 165 5.01 -8.84 20.80
C ALA A 165 3.94 -9.91 20.57
N ARG A 166 2.65 -9.52 20.58
CA ARG A 166 1.52 -10.42 20.30
C ARG A 166 1.57 -10.94 18.86
N LEU A 167 1.84 -10.06 17.89
CA LEU A 167 1.97 -10.44 16.48
C LEU A 167 3.10 -11.46 16.28
N ARG A 168 4.24 -11.30 16.96
CA ARG A 168 5.36 -12.24 16.93
C ARG A 168 5.01 -13.60 17.56
N HIS A 169 4.27 -13.56 18.66
CA HIS A 169 3.96 -14.76 19.45
C HIS A 169 3.07 -15.75 18.69
N ASP A 170 2.02 -15.28 18.05
CA ASP A 170 1.00 -16.14 17.44
C ASP A 170 0.83 -15.98 15.92
N GLY A 171 1.47 -15.00 15.30
CA GLY A 171 1.43 -14.76 13.86
C GLY A 171 0.07 -14.27 13.33
N PHE A 172 -0.88 -13.94 14.20
CA PHE A 172 -2.19 -13.44 13.76
C PHE A 172 -2.16 -11.92 13.58
N VAL A 173 -2.33 -11.48 12.35
CA VAL A 173 -2.63 -10.08 12.05
C VAL A 173 -4.07 -9.79 12.46
N ARG A 174 -4.24 -8.80 13.34
CA ARG A 174 -5.52 -8.38 13.93
C ARG A 174 -5.89 -6.98 13.47
N ARG A 175 -7.14 -6.60 13.66
CA ARG A 175 -7.59 -5.24 13.36
C ARG A 175 -6.81 -4.17 14.13
N GLY A 176 -6.38 -4.43 15.36
CA GLY A 176 -5.51 -3.55 16.12
C GLY A 176 -4.01 -3.67 15.81
N THR A 177 -3.59 -4.38 14.75
CA THR A 177 -2.17 -4.44 14.36
C THR A 177 -1.72 -3.16 13.67
N GLY A 178 -2.61 -2.52 12.92
CA GLY A 178 -2.38 -1.28 12.20
C GLY A 178 -3.40 -1.07 11.10
N PHE A 179 -3.59 0.18 10.66
CA PHE A 179 -4.67 0.53 9.76
C PHE A 179 -4.60 -0.19 8.41
N TYR A 180 -3.50 -0.07 7.68
CA TYR A 180 -3.37 -0.72 6.37
C TYR A 180 -3.28 -2.25 6.46
N THR A 181 -2.97 -2.80 7.64
CA THR A 181 -2.98 -4.25 7.87
C THR A 181 -4.38 -4.85 7.90
N LEU A 182 -5.43 -4.01 7.90
CA LEU A 182 -6.83 -4.42 7.69
C LEU A 182 -7.05 -5.00 6.29
N ASP A 183 -6.25 -4.62 5.29
CA ASP A 183 -6.27 -5.28 3.99
C ASP A 183 -5.78 -6.73 4.11
N PRO A 184 -6.58 -7.72 3.68
CA PRO A 184 -6.15 -9.13 3.66
C PRO A 184 -4.86 -9.38 2.89
N VAL A 185 -4.57 -8.58 1.85
CA VAL A 185 -3.33 -8.71 1.06
C VAL A 185 -2.13 -8.19 1.85
N TYR A 186 -2.27 -7.06 2.56
CA TYR A 186 -1.23 -6.59 3.46
C TYR A 186 -0.99 -7.60 4.60
N ALA A 187 -2.07 -8.02 5.25
CA ALA A 187 -1.99 -9.03 6.30
C ALA A 187 -1.33 -10.34 5.83
N ARG A 188 -1.53 -10.71 4.56
CA ARG A 188 -0.87 -11.86 3.93
C ARG A 188 0.63 -11.65 3.78
N PHE A 189 1.05 -10.46 3.35
CA PHE A 189 2.47 -10.08 3.30
C PHE A 189 3.11 -10.21 4.68
N VAL A 190 2.51 -9.61 5.71
CA VAL A 190 3.01 -9.66 7.09
C VAL A 190 3.12 -11.11 7.58
N ARG A 191 2.06 -11.91 7.46
CA ARG A 191 2.07 -13.34 7.88
C ARG A 191 3.16 -14.14 7.18
N ALA A 192 3.36 -13.89 5.88
CA ALA A 192 4.40 -14.58 5.11
C ALA A 192 5.81 -14.14 5.54
N ALA A 193 6.01 -12.86 5.84
CA ALA A 193 7.28 -12.35 6.36
C ALA A 193 7.61 -12.99 7.72
N LEU A 194 6.64 -13.05 8.64
CA LEU A 194 6.80 -13.74 9.93
C LEU A 194 7.16 -15.22 9.74
N ALA A 195 6.48 -15.93 8.83
CA ALA A 195 6.77 -17.34 8.53
C ALA A 195 8.17 -17.55 7.95
N MET A 196 8.76 -16.54 7.31
CA MET A 196 10.15 -16.54 6.85
C MET A 196 11.16 -16.14 7.93
N GLY A 197 10.71 -15.84 9.15
CA GLY A 197 11.56 -15.45 10.27
C GLY A 197 11.91 -13.95 10.33
N TYR A 198 11.15 -13.09 9.69
CA TYR A 198 11.24 -11.64 9.92
C TYR A 198 10.66 -11.28 11.30
N ALA A 199 11.38 -10.45 12.05
CA ALA A 199 10.84 -9.81 13.24
C ALA A 199 10.02 -8.57 12.83
N PRO A 200 8.74 -8.46 13.19
CA PRO A 200 7.96 -7.26 12.91
C PRO A 200 8.38 -6.12 13.83
N ALA A 201 8.43 -4.91 13.31
CA ALA A 201 8.81 -3.72 14.06
C ALA A 201 7.96 -2.52 13.66
N ALA A 202 7.37 -1.86 14.64
CA ALA A 202 6.69 -0.59 14.47
C ALA A 202 7.70 0.56 14.62
N TYR A 203 7.52 1.62 13.85
CA TYR A 203 8.37 2.81 13.91
C TYR A 203 7.61 4.11 13.67
N GLU A 204 6.29 4.03 13.43
CA GLU A 204 5.46 5.23 13.26
C GLU A 204 5.58 6.15 14.48
N GLN A 205 5.26 7.42 14.30
CA GLN A 205 5.16 8.39 15.37
C GLN A 205 4.23 7.86 16.48
N THR A 206 4.68 7.91 17.72
CA THR A 206 3.84 7.53 18.88
C THR A 206 2.84 8.62 19.21
N GLU A 207 1.81 8.30 20.02
CA GLU A 207 0.86 9.30 20.51
C GLU A 207 1.57 10.42 21.30
N GLU A 208 2.58 10.08 22.10
CA GLU A 208 3.38 11.04 22.87
C GLU A 208 4.16 11.99 21.94
N GLN A 209 4.81 11.44 20.88
CA GLN A 209 5.51 12.24 19.88
C GLN A 209 4.53 13.13 19.09
N SER A 210 3.32 12.64 18.81
CA SER A 210 2.28 13.39 18.11
C SER A 210 1.66 14.48 18.99
N ALA A 211 1.55 14.28 20.29
CA ALA A 211 1.00 15.27 21.22
C ALA A 211 1.83 16.57 21.30
N ALA A 212 3.10 16.53 20.92
CA ALA A 212 3.98 17.68 20.78
C ALA A 212 3.74 18.48 19.49
N ALA A 213 2.86 18.02 18.59
CA ALA A 213 2.56 18.67 17.32
C ALA A 213 1.72 19.94 17.50
N HIS A 214 1.89 20.92 16.60
CA HIS A 214 1.13 22.14 16.57
C HIS A 214 -0.10 21.99 15.65
N PRO A 215 -1.35 21.92 16.17
CA PRO A 215 -2.52 21.60 15.36
C PRO A 215 -2.76 22.52 14.16
N ALA A 216 -2.31 23.77 14.23
CA ALA A 216 -2.52 24.77 13.19
C ALA A 216 -1.47 24.73 12.06
N ASP A 217 -0.33 24.04 12.25
CA ASP A 217 0.76 23.99 11.26
C ASP A 217 0.92 22.58 10.71
N ARG A 218 0.21 22.30 9.61
CA ARG A 218 0.27 21.00 8.93
C ARG A 218 1.67 20.64 8.50
N GLN A 219 2.44 21.60 7.97
CA GLN A 219 3.78 21.32 7.48
C GLN A 219 4.74 20.98 8.61
N ALA A 220 4.70 21.74 9.71
CA ALA A 220 5.50 21.42 10.90
C ALA A 220 5.16 20.03 11.44
N ASN A 221 3.88 19.62 11.40
CA ASN A 221 3.46 18.30 11.83
C ASN A 221 4.00 17.20 10.94
N VAL A 222 4.01 17.39 9.60
CA VAL A 222 4.64 16.44 8.67
C VAL A 222 6.13 16.33 8.97
N VAL A 223 6.84 17.45 9.10
CA VAL A 223 8.28 17.47 9.41
C VAL A 223 8.59 16.76 10.74
N ALA A 224 7.78 16.98 11.77
CA ALA A 224 7.91 16.32 13.07
C ALA A 224 7.67 14.82 12.99
N ARG A 225 6.67 14.37 12.21
CA ARG A 225 6.39 12.96 11.96
C ARG A 225 7.56 12.26 11.25
N GLU A 226 8.11 12.88 10.19
CA GLU A 226 9.27 12.34 9.46
C GLU A 226 10.50 12.20 10.37
N GLN A 227 10.70 13.16 11.26
CA GLN A 227 11.79 13.13 12.24
C GLN A 227 11.58 11.99 13.25
N ALA A 228 10.38 11.87 13.82
CA ALA A 228 10.04 10.83 14.77
C ALA A 228 10.19 9.41 14.15
N GLN A 229 9.71 9.22 12.92
CA GLN A 229 9.89 7.96 12.20
C GLN A 229 11.38 7.60 12.03
N ALA A 230 12.21 8.55 11.62
CA ALA A 230 13.65 8.33 11.45
C ALA A 230 14.35 8.01 12.78
N GLU A 231 14.01 8.69 13.87
CA GLU A 231 14.52 8.43 15.22
C GLU A 231 14.12 7.04 15.72
N ASN A 232 12.85 6.68 15.55
CA ASN A 232 12.33 5.37 15.93
C ASN A 232 13.03 4.23 15.15
N LEU A 233 13.29 4.44 13.85
CA LEU A 233 14.05 3.49 13.03
C LEU A 233 15.52 3.39 13.45
N ALA A 234 16.18 4.50 13.73
CA ALA A 234 17.57 4.50 14.20
C ALA A 234 17.69 3.75 15.55
N ALA A 235 16.77 4.01 16.48
CA ALA A 235 16.69 3.30 17.75
C ALA A 235 16.37 1.81 17.55
N LEU A 236 15.50 1.46 16.59
CA LEU A 236 15.20 0.08 16.22
C LEU A 236 16.45 -0.64 15.72
N MET A 237 17.25 -0.04 14.86
CA MET A 237 18.48 -0.62 14.32
C MET A 237 19.51 -0.88 15.42
N ALA A 238 19.59 -0.03 16.43
CA ALA A 238 20.46 -0.24 17.58
C ALA A 238 20.04 -1.48 18.42
N ARG A 239 18.75 -1.79 18.48
CA ARG A 239 18.23 -2.98 19.18
C ARG A 239 18.44 -4.29 18.40
N PHE A 240 18.71 -4.22 17.09
CA PHE A 240 18.97 -5.37 16.24
C PHE A 240 20.37 -5.27 15.59
N PRO A 241 21.44 -5.26 16.38
CA PRO A 241 22.80 -5.13 15.86
C PRO A 241 23.12 -6.31 14.93
N GLY A 242 23.70 -6.01 13.78
CA GLY A 242 24.09 -7.02 12.79
C GLY A 242 22.96 -7.49 11.86
N GLN A 243 21.68 -7.22 12.14
CA GLN A 243 20.61 -7.54 11.22
C GLN A 243 20.40 -6.45 10.18
N LYS A 244 19.96 -6.88 9.00
CA LYS A 244 19.51 -5.98 7.93
C LYS A 244 18.00 -5.77 8.02
N VAL A 245 17.55 -4.55 7.69
CA VAL A 245 16.15 -4.12 7.86
C VAL A 245 15.51 -3.88 6.48
N LEU A 246 14.35 -4.50 6.24
CA LEU A 246 13.42 -4.12 5.18
C LEU A 246 12.41 -3.16 5.77
N ILE A 247 12.38 -1.93 5.29
CA ILE A 247 11.44 -0.88 5.68
C ILE A 247 10.38 -0.76 4.59
N TYR A 248 9.10 -0.85 4.98
CA TYR A 248 7.96 -0.74 4.07
C TYR A 248 7.13 0.49 4.43
N VAL A 249 7.01 1.42 3.48
CA VAL A 249 6.50 2.77 3.72
C VAL A 249 5.44 3.15 2.69
N GLY A 250 4.67 4.20 2.97
CA GLY A 250 3.83 4.86 1.96
C GLY A 250 4.60 5.95 1.21
N HIS A 251 4.29 6.10 -0.06
CA HIS A 251 4.65 7.27 -0.89
C HIS A 251 6.04 7.89 -0.65
N SER A 252 6.07 9.14 -0.15
CA SER A 252 7.26 10.00 -0.15
C SER A 252 8.28 9.71 0.96
N HIS A 253 7.91 8.92 1.98
CA HIS A 253 8.83 8.53 3.06
C HIS A 253 10.12 7.85 2.56
N VAL A 254 10.09 7.30 1.34
CA VAL A 254 11.22 6.64 0.67
C VAL A 254 12.28 7.59 0.14
N ALA A 255 11.99 8.90 0.02
CA ALA A 255 12.86 9.86 -0.64
C ALA A 255 14.10 10.22 0.18
N GLU A 256 15.28 10.08 -0.45
CA GLU A 256 16.57 10.41 0.14
C GLU A 256 17.03 11.85 -0.09
N ALA A 257 16.35 12.57 -0.96
CA ALA A 257 16.55 13.98 -1.23
C ALA A 257 15.26 14.77 -0.98
N PRO A 258 15.34 16.06 -0.67
CA PRO A 258 14.17 16.89 -0.47
C PRO A 258 13.28 16.93 -1.70
N ILE A 259 12.03 16.51 -1.54
CA ILE A 259 10.98 16.64 -2.56
C ILE A 259 9.79 17.38 -2.00
N ASN A 260 8.95 17.91 -2.87
CA ASN A 260 7.75 18.62 -2.43
C ASN A 260 6.80 17.65 -1.72
N GLU A 261 6.19 18.11 -0.65
CA GLU A 261 4.94 17.53 -0.21
C GLU A 261 3.93 17.78 -1.35
N THR A 262 3.08 16.87 -1.65
CA THR A 262 2.11 16.92 -2.74
C THR A 262 1.67 18.32 -3.22
N GLY A 263 1.86 18.59 -4.49
CA GLY A 263 1.42 19.81 -5.17
C GLY A 263 2.55 20.78 -5.52
N GLU A 264 2.42 21.44 -6.68
CA GLU A 264 3.29 22.56 -7.06
C GLU A 264 3.11 23.71 -6.05
N GLY A 265 4.22 24.28 -5.63
CA GLY A 265 4.25 25.44 -4.70
C GLY A 265 4.45 25.08 -3.24
N ASN A 266 4.32 23.83 -2.83
CA ASN A 266 4.68 23.41 -1.47
C ASN A 266 6.20 23.34 -1.33
N PRO A 267 6.76 23.71 -0.17
CA PRO A 267 8.19 23.65 0.04
C PRO A 267 8.68 22.19 0.01
N LYS A 268 9.93 22.03 -0.41
CA LYS A 268 10.61 20.74 -0.31
C LYS A 268 10.91 20.43 1.14
N ILE A 269 10.66 19.21 1.54
CA ILE A 269 11.00 18.72 2.88
C ILE A 269 11.92 17.50 2.80
N ASP A 270 12.70 17.30 3.84
CA ASP A 270 13.44 16.06 4.05
C ASP A 270 12.50 15.00 4.62
N TRP A 271 12.31 13.94 3.87
CA TRP A 271 11.50 12.79 4.25
C TRP A 271 12.28 11.82 5.15
N MET A 272 11.59 10.83 5.68
CA MET A 272 12.11 9.87 6.64
C MET A 272 13.42 9.21 6.17
N ALA A 273 13.50 8.75 4.92
CA ALA A 273 14.70 8.08 4.40
C ALA A 273 15.94 9.00 4.40
N ALA A 274 15.78 10.27 3.98
CA ALA A 274 16.86 11.27 4.01
C ALA A 274 17.37 11.51 5.44
N ARG A 275 16.47 11.58 6.41
CA ARG A 275 16.80 11.78 7.84
C ARG A 275 17.49 10.54 8.40
N LEU A 276 16.95 9.36 8.15
CA LEU A 276 17.53 8.08 8.59
C LEU A 276 18.97 7.90 8.05
N LYS A 277 19.19 8.20 6.77
CA LYS A 277 20.54 8.19 6.16
C LYS A 277 21.51 9.08 6.92
N ARG A 278 21.13 10.34 7.21
CA ARG A 278 21.99 11.26 7.98
C ARG A 278 22.24 10.78 9.41
N MET A 279 21.23 10.27 10.09
CA MET A 279 21.34 9.83 11.48
C MET A 279 22.19 8.57 11.66
N THR A 280 22.10 7.65 10.71
CA THR A 280 22.79 6.35 10.80
C THR A 280 24.12 6.29 10.04
N GLY A 281 24.34 7.21 9.10
CA GLY A 281 25.46 7.14 8.16
C GLY A 281 25.37 5.98 7.17
N ILE A 282 24.24 5.24 7.15
CA ILE A 282 24.01 4.12 6.24
C ILE A 282 23.24 4.62 5.04
N ASP A 283 23.78 4.38 3.85
CA ASP A 283 23.10 4.63 2.58
C ASP A 283 22.06 3.54 2.34
N PRO A 284 20.75 3.84 2.40
CA PRO A 284 19.72 2.83 2.15
C PRO A 284 19.63 2.55 0.64
N LEU A 285 19.13 1.38 0.27
CA LEU A 285 18.61 1.16 -1.09
C LEU A 285 17.15 1.56 -1.10
N THR A 286 16.83 2.63 -1.80
CA THR A 286 15.47 3.19 -1.88
C THR A 286 14.78 2.84 -3.19
N ILE A 287 13.53 2.39 -3.10
CA ILE A 287 12.79 1.80 -4.22
C ILE A 287 11.38 2.37 -4.27
N ASP A 288 11.07 3.07 -5.36
CA ASP A 288 9.71 3.51 -5.67
C ASP A 288 8.98 2.48 -6.53
N GLN A 289 7.72 2.21 -6.22
CA GLN A 289 6.79 1.44 -7.06
C GLN A 289 5.42 2.10 -7.18
N ALA A 290 5.28 3.32 -6.68
CA ALA A 290 4.00 4.03 -6.60
C ALA A 290 3.77 5.04 -7.74
N THR A 291 4.80 5.44 -8.50
CA THR A 291 4.71 6.53 -9.48
C THR A 291 4.19 6.08 -10.84
N VAL A 292 4.84 5.11 -11.48
CA VAL A 292 4.47 4.68 -12.83
C VAL A 292 3.50 3.50 -12.73
N THR A 293 2.22 3.80 -12.57
CA THR A 293 1.18 2.80 -12.34
C THR A 293 0.02 2.92 -13.33
N ASP A 294 -0.86 1.92 -13.33
CA ASP A 294 -2.14 1.97 -14.05
C ASP A 294 -3.26 2.63 -13.23
N LEU A 295 -3.01 2.98 -11.97
CA LEU A 295 -3.96 3.67 -11.09
C LEU A 295 -3.97 5.19 -11.33
N ASP A 296 -2.84 5.75 -11.74
CA ASP A 296 -2.73 7.15 -12.16
C ASP A 296 -2.92 7.23 -13.66
N ALA A 297 -4.02 7.87 -14.08
CA ALA A 297 -4.36 8.02 -15.49
C ALA A 297 -3.30 8.80 -16.27
N GLY A 298 -2.57 9.74 -15.63
CA GLY A 298 -1.45 10.47 -16.24
C GLY A 298 -0.21 9.61 -16.46
N ALA A 299 0.08 8.69 -15.56
CA ALA A 299 1.21 7.77 -15.67
C ALA A 299 0.91 6.50 -16.48
N ARG A 300 -0.39 6.17 -16.66
CA ARG A 300 -0.85 4.95 -17.35
C ARG A 300 -0.26 4.74 -18.74
N PRO A 301 -0.15 5.76 -19.63
CA PRO A 301 0.44 5.58 -20.94
C PRO A 301 1.90 5.13 -20.87
N ALA A 302 2.69 5.68 -19.94
CA ALA A 302 4.08 5.27 -19.72
C ALA A 302 4.15 3.85 -19.13
N GLN A 303 3.27 3.51 -18.19
CA GLN A 303 3.13 2.16 -17.64
C GLN A 303 2.78 1.15 -18.74
N VAL A 304 1.86 1.47 -19.63
CA VAL A 304 1.49 0.60 -20.77
C VAL A 304 2.67 0.40 -21.73
N ALA A 305 3.43 1.47 -22.02
CA ALA A 305 4.64 1.38 -22.84
C ALA A 305 5.70 0.48 -22.16
N ALA A 306 5.96 0.69 -20.86
CA ALA A 306 6.90 -0.11 -20.09
C ALA A 306 6.48 -1.58 -20.00
N ALA A 307 5.19 -1.87 -19.83
CA ALA A 307 4.67 -3.22 -19.69
C ALA A 307 5.00 -4.12 -20.91
N ARG A 308 5.21 -3.52 -22.09
CA ARG A 308 5.64 -4.24 -23.32
C ARG A 308 7.09 -4.71 -23.22
N LEU A 309 7.95 -4.01 -22.48
CA LEU A 309 9.36 -4.33 -22.27
C LEU A 309 9.56 -5.36 -21.16
N LEU A 310 8.60 -5.47 -20.22
CA LEU A 310 8.75 -6.22 -18.98
C LEU A 310 8.56 -7.73 -19.09
N GLY A 311 8.14 -8.27 -20.24
CA GLY A 311 7.93 -9.71 -20.40
C GLY A 311 6.95 -10.34 -19.40
N GLY A 312 6.05 -9.53 -18.80
CA GLY A 312 5.05 -9.96 -17.83
C GLY A 312 5.53 -10.08 -16.37
N ARG A 313 6.72 -9.57 -16.05
CA ARG A 313 7.30 -9.51 -14.70
C ARG A 313 7.54 -8.07 -14.27
N PRO A 314 7.58 -7.74 -12.96
CA PRO A 314 8.04 -6.44 -12.50
C PRO A 314 9.47 -6.17 -12.96
N GLY A 315 9.73 -4.97 -13.45
CA GLY A 315 11.04 -4.59 -13.96
C GLY A 315 11.46 -3.19 -13.54
N ILE A 316 12.73 -2.94 -13.67
CA ILE A 316 13.36 -1.63 -13.55
C ILE A 316 13.89 -1.25 -14.93
N LEU A 317 13.57 -0.04 -15.37
CA LEU A 317 14.05 0.47 -16.65
C LEU A 317 15.40 1.13 -16.47
N PHE A 318 16.25 0.99 -17.50
CA PHE A 318 17.56 1.59 -17.56
C PHE A 318 17.68 2.45 -18.83
N GLU A 319 18.13 3.67 -18.66
CA GLU A 319 18.46 4.60 -19.73
C GLU A 319 19.96 4.87 -19.68
N GLN A 320 20.68 4.62 -20.79
CA GLN A 320 22.13 4.79 -20.86
C GLN A 320 22.93 4.09 -19.71
N GLY A 321 22.47 2.90 -19.33
CA GLY A 321 23.11 2.08 -18.28
C GLY A 321 22.83 2.53 -16.83
N LYS A 322 21.98 3.54 -16.60
CA LYS A 322 21.55 4.01 -15.28
C LYS A 322 20.08 3.71 -15.05
N PRO A 323 19.64 3.44 -13.81
CA PRO A 323 18.22 3.30 -13.50
C PRO A 323 17.45 4.54 -13.95
N LEU A 324 16.36 4.32 -14.65
CA LEU A 324 15.44 5.37 -15.06
C LEU A 324 14.40 5.55 -13.95
N VAL A 325 14.40 6.71 -13.31
CA VAL A 325 13.39 7.14 -12.34
C VAL A 325 12.62 8.31 -12.93
N LEU A 326 11.31 8.17 -13.03
CA LEU A 326 10.38 9.16 -13.57
C LEU A 326 9.59 9.82 -12.45
N GLY A 327 9.10 11.03 -12.71
CA GLY A 327 8.23 11.77 -11.80
C GLY A 327 8.94 12.40 -10.63
N GLN A 328 8.20 12.62 -9.55
CA GLN A 328 8.68 13.39 -8.40
C GLN A 328 9.87 12.79 -7.68
N TYR A 329 10.09 11.48 -7.80
CA TYR A 329 11.20 10.79 -7.15
C TYR A 329 12.48 10.78 -7.99
N ALA A 330 12.49 11.42 -9.18
CA ALA A 330 13.68 11.53 -9.99
C ALA A 330 14.81 12.25 -9.22
N GLY A 331 15.94 11.55 -9.01
CA GLY A 331 17.06 12.02 -8.19
C GLY A 331 16.86 11.92 -6.68
N ALA A 332 15.75 11.31 -6.23
CA ALA A 332 15.44 11.16 -4.80
C ALA A 332 15.30 9.70 -4.35
N VAL A 333 15.35 8.74 -5.28
CA VAL A 333 15.41 7.30 -4.99
C VAL A 333 16.37 6.60 -5.95
N ASP A 334 16.85 5.42 -5.58
CA ASP A 334 17.81 4.64 -6.40
C ASP A 334 17.15 3.91 -7.54
N LEU A 335 15.98 3.33 -7.30
CA LEU A 335 15.28 2.45 -8.23
C LEU A 335 13.80 2.80 -8.32
N GLN A 336 13.25 2.59 -9.52
CA GLN A 336 11.82 2.63 -9.75
C GLN A 336 11.34 1.34 -10.40
N VAL A 337 10.43 0.65 -9.73
CA VAL A 337 9.83 -0.60 -10.21
C VAL A 337 8.55 -0.28 -10.98
N ILE A 338 8.44 -0.85 -12.17
CA ILE A 338 7.22 -0.77 -12.97
C ILE A 338 6.60 -2.16 -13.03
N HIS A 339 5.33 -2.22 -12.74
CA HIS A 339 4.57 -3.46 -12.77
C HIS A 339 4.02 -3.77 -14.16
N PRO A 340 3.94 -5.08 -14.55
CA PRO A 340 3.35 -5.47 -15.82
C PRO A 340 1.85 -5.15 -15.87
N ALA A 341 1.26 -5.22 -17.07
CA ALA A 341 -0.18 -5.07 -17.24
C ALA A 341 -0.97 -6.06 -16.38
N ARG A 342 -2.14 -5.64 -15.92
CA ARG A 342 -3.04 -6.48 -15.10
C ARG A 342 -3.46 -7.71 -15.89
N ARG A 343 -3.43 -8.85 -15.21
CA ARG A 343 -3.95 -10.13 -15.72
C ARG A 343 -4.81 -10.76 -14.63
N TYR A 344 -5.81 -11.53 -15.06
CA TYR A 344 -6.76 -12.18 -14.15
C TYR A 344 -6.74 -13.69 -14.32
N ARG A 345 -6.89 -14.39 -13.20
CA ARG A 345 -7.02 -15.83 -13.14
C ARG A 345 -8.03 -16.20 -12.06
N PHE A 346 -8.98 -17.06 -12.40
CA PHE A 346 -10.08 -17.45 -11.48
C PHE A 346 -10.90 -16.26 -10.95
N GLY A 347 -11.06 -15.19 -11.76
CA GLY A 347 -11.71 -13.94 -11.34
C GLY A 347 -10.91 -13.09 -10.36
N ARG A 348 -9.61 -13.33 -10.20
CA ARG A 348 -8.71 -12.61 -9.28
C ARG A 348 -7.48 -12.08 -10.01
N PRO A 349 -6.88 -10.97 -9.55
CA PRO A 349 -5.60 -10.51 -10.06
C PRO A 349 -4.53 -11.60 -10.00
N ALA A 350 -3.84 -11.85 -11.13
CA ALA A 350 -2.87 -12.94 -11.24
C ALA A 350 -1.63 -12.77 -10.34
N TRP A 351 -1.29 -11.52 -9.97
CA TRP A 351 -0.17 -11.22 -9.08
C TRP A 351 -0.37 -11.77 -7.64
N LEU A 352 -1.61 -12.07 -7.23
CA LEU A 352 -1.90 -12.73 -5.94
C LEU A 352 -1.29 -14.14 -5.86
N ALA A 353 -0.97 -14.77 -6.99
CA ALA A 353 -0.31 -16.09 -7.02
C ALA A 353 1.09 -16.06 -6.37
N ALA A 354 1.76 -14.90 -6.30
CA ALA A 354 3.04 -14.75 -5.60
C ALA A 354 3.00 -15.16 -4.12
N SER A 355 1.81 -15.17 -3.52
CA SER A 355 1.60 -15.64 -2.14
C SER A 355 1.75 -17.17 -1.96
N GLY A 356 1.71 -17.95 -3.03
CA GLY A 356 1.65 -19.42 -2.98
C GLY A 356 0.28 -20.00 -2.57
N ALA A 357 -0.73 -19.15 -2.38
CA ALA A 357 -2.10 -19.59 -2.05
C ALA A 357 -2.78 -20.25 -3.26
N ARG A 358 -3.68 -21.22 -2.99
CA ARG A 358 -4.40 -21.96 -4.01
C ARG A 358 -5.81 -21.39 -4.22
N PRO A 359 -6.35 -21.42 -5.45
CA PRO A 359 -7.73 -21.03 -5.71
C PRO A 359 -8.68 -22.05 -5.08
N VAL A 360 -9.58 -21.57 -4.25
CA VAL A 360 -10.61 -22.35 -3.57
C VAL A 360 -11.98 -21.74 -3.94
N PRO A 361 -12.91 -22.55 -4.48
CA PRO A 361 -14.25 -22.07 -4.77
C PRO A 361 -14.96 -21.57 -3.49
N VAL A 362 -15.72 -20.49 -3.60
CA VAL A 362 -16.59 -20.07 -2.50
C VAL A 362 -17.63 -21.14 -2.24
N PRO A 363 -17.79 -21.64 -0.98
CA PRO A 363 -18.80 -22.65 -0.67
C PRO A 363 -20.21 -22.15 -0.99
N ALA A 364 -21.05 -23.03 -1.54
CA ALA A 364 -22.39 -22.67 -2.03
C ALA A 364 -23.27 -21.98 -0.97
N ALA A 365 -23.17 -22.40 0.30
CA ALA A 365 -23.92 -21.82 1.41
C ALA A 365 -23.60 -20.33 1.67
N PHE A 366 -22.45 -19.84 1.20
CA PHE A 366 -22.01 -18.44 1.37
C PHE A 366 -22.29 -17.56 0.16
N ARG A 367 -22.74 -18.13 -0.95
CA ARG A 367 -23.10 -17.36 -2.15
C ARG A 367 -24.40 -16.61 -1.95
N PRO A 368 -24.53 -15.35 -2.39
CA PRO A 368 -25.77 -14.61 -2.28
C PRO A 368 -26.85 -15.19 -3.22
N ARG A 369 -28.08 -15.24 -2.75
CA ARG A 369 -29.26 -15.49 -3.60
C ARG A 369 -29.82 -14.19 -4.18
N HIS A 370 -29.66 -13.08 -3.44
CA HIS A 370 -30.09 -11.74 -3.80
C HIS A 370 -29.02 -10.73 -3.35
N GLY A 371 -28.96 -9.58 -4.01
CA GLY A 371 -28.02 -8.51 -3.66
C GLY A 371 -26.55 -8.89 -3.85
N ARG A 372 -25.69 -8.40 -2.97
CA ARG A 372 -24.25 -8.71 -2.98
C ARG A 372 -23.75 -9.05 -1.58
N CYS A 373 -22.78 -9.95 -1.51
CA CYS A 373 -22.12 -10.33 -0.26
C CYS A 373 -20.60 -10.26 -0.38
N LEU A 374 -19.95 -9.80 0.68
CA LEU A 374 -18.54 -10.00 0.93
C LEU A 374 -18.37 -11.33 1.65
N VAL A 375 -17.68 -12.28 1.05
CA VAL A 375 -17.37 -13.59 1.65
C VAL A 375 -15.93 -13.57 2.13
N GLN A 376 -15.74 -13.84 3.41
CA GLN A 376 -14.46 -13.76 4.12
C GLN A 376 -14.03 -15.15 4.59
N ALA A 377 -12.73 -15.46 4.47
CA ALA A 377 -12.14 -16.71 4.94
C ALA A 377 -11.13 -16.45 6.05
N PHE A 378 -11.27 -17.16 7.15
CA PHE A 378 -10.38 -17.10 8.33
C PHE A 378 -9.82 -18.47 8.64
N PRO A 379 -8.63 -18.58 9.29
CA PRO A 379 -8.20 -19.84 9.88
C PRO A 379 -9.22 -20.33 10.92
N ALA A 380 -9.43 -21.64 11.05
CA ALA A 380 -10.40 -22.18 12.00
C ALA A 380 -10.18 -21.71 13.44
N GLY A 381 -8.90 -21.56 13.90
CA GLY A 381 -8.54 -21.10 15.24
C GLY A 381 -8.31 -19.58 15.38
N ALA A 382 -8.64 -18.76 14.37
CA ALA A 382 -8.41 -17.32 14.45
C ALA A 382 -9.30 -16.65 15.49
N SER A 383 -8.76 -15.64 16.19
CA SER A 383 -9.51 -14.77 17.11
C SER A 383 -10.59 -13.97 16.39
N ALA A 384 -11.57 -13.45 17.14
CA ALA A 384 -12.66 -12.66 16.58
C ALA A 384 -12.21 -11.34 15.93
N ASP A 385 -11.07 -10.81 16.35
CA ASP A 385 -10.45 -9.59 15.86
C ASP A 385 -9.44 -9.83 14.71
N ALA A 386 -9.28 -11.08 14.24
CA ALA A 386 -8.35 -11.40 13.16
C ALA A 386 -8.78 -10.76 11.83
N VAL A 387 -7.80 -10.34 11.04
CA VAL A 387 -8.01 -9.94 9.65
C VAL A 387 -8.17 -11.20 8.80
N PRO A 388 -9.10 -11.25 7.82
CA PRO A 388 -9.28 -12.42 6.95
C PRO A 388 -7.98 -12.81 6.24
N LEU A 389 -7.88 -14.08 5.87
CA LEU A 389 -6.80 -14.54 4.97
C LEU A 389 -7.02 -14.07 3.53
N ASP A 390 -8.28 -14.06 3.13
CA ASP A 390 -8.75 -13.56 1.84
C ASP A 390 -10.23 -13.26 1.92
N GLN A 391 -10.68 -12.41 1.01
CA GLN A 391 -12.10 -12.09 0.87
C GLN A 391 -12.45 -11.76 -0.57
N VAL A 392 -13.71 -12.01 -0.94
CA VAL A 392 -14.23 -11.73 -2.28
C VAL A 392 -15.66 -11.18 -2.20
N MET A 393 -15.93 -10.17 -3.02
CA MET A 393 -17.28 -9.68 -3.21
C MET A 393 -17.96 -10.50 -4.31
N ILE A 394 -19.21 -10.89 -4.10
CA ILE A 394 -20.02 -11.68 -5.04
C ILE A 394 -21.38 -11.01 -5.15
N THR A 395 -21.82 -10.77 -6.38
CA THR A 395 -23.19 -10.36 -6.70
C THR A 395 -24.04 -11.61 -7.06
N ALA A 396 -25.30 -11.63 -6.67
CA ALA A 396 -26.20 -12.72 -7.04
C ALA A 396 -26.32 -12.83 -8.56
N GLY A 397 -26.24 -14.06 -9.08
CA GLY A 397 -26.28 -14.32 -10.52
C GLY A 397 -24.93 -14.20 -11.24
N GLU A 398 -23.90 -13.61 -10.59
CA GLU A 398 -22.57 -13.51 -11.18
C GLU A 398 -21.67 -14.71 -10.86
N ARG A 399 -20.66 -14.95 -11.71
CA ARG A 399 -19.63 -15.96 -11.45
C ARG A 399 -18.78 -15.53 -10.26
N ALA A 400 -18.80 -16.30 -9.18
CA ALA A 400 -18.00 -16.02 -8.01
C ALA A 400 -16.49 -16.10 -8.31
N PRO A 401 -15.68 -15.10 -7.92
CA PRO A 401 -14.22 -15.21 -7.91
C PRO A 401 -13.78 -16.29 -6.93
N ALA A 402 -12.64 -16.91 -7.16
CA ALA A 402 -12.07 -17.86 -6.20
C ALA A 402 -11.44 -17.13 -5.01
N LEU A 403 -11.56 -17.70 -3.83
CA LEU A 403 -10.72 -17.35 -2.69
C LEU A 403 -9.32 -17.94 -2.88
N LEU A 404 -8.29 -17.22 -2.49
CA LEU A 404 -6.91 -17.69 -2.54
C LEU A 404 -6.44 -18.04 -1.13
N LEU A 405 -6.41 -19.34 -0.81
CA LEU A 405 -6.24 -19.84 0.55
C LEU A 405 -5.08 -20.83 0.67
N PRO A 406 -4.38 -20.90 1.80
CA PRO A 406 -3.47 -21.99 2.13
C PRO A 406 -4.26 -23.27 2.41
N ALA A 407 -3.57 -24.44 2.30
CA ALA A 407 -4.14 -25.75 2.58
C ALA A 407 -4.23 -25.99 4.09
N ARG A 408 -5.26 -25.45 4.74
CA ARG A 408 -5.57 -25.66 6.16
C ARG A 408 -7.08 -25.48 6.43
N PRO A 409 -7.61 -25.93 7.60
CA PRO A 409 -9.01 -25.71 7.95
C PRO A 409 -9.38 -24.23 8.01
N MET A 410 -10.55 -23.90 7.43
CA MET A 410 -11.08 -22.56 7.31
C MET A 410 -12.47 -22.47 7.92
N ARG A 411 -12.82 -21.29 8.43
CA ARG A 411 -14.18 -20.86 8.66
C ARG A 411 -14.50 -19.68 7.75
N PHE A 412 -15.76 -19.61 7.32
CA PHE A 412 -16.21 -18.58 6.40
C PHE A 412 -17.28 -17.72 7.08
N PHE A 413 -17.29 -16.44 6.71
CA PHE A 413 -18.31 -15.46 7.09
C PHE A 413 -18.78 -14.74 5.85
N ARG A 414 -19.97 -14.15 5.94
CA ARG A 414 -20.46 -13.26 4.89
C ARG A 414 -21.11 -12.02 5.48
N GLN A 415 -20.88 -10.90 4.84
CA GLN A 415 -21.58 -9.64 5.05
C GLN A 415 -22.39 -9.37 3.79
N CYS A 416 -23.69 -9.13 3.90
CA CYS A 416 -24.54 -8.95 2.72
C CYS A 416 -25.28 -7.62 2.80
N VAL A 417 -25.45 -6.99 1.63
CA VAL A 417 -26.32 -5.82 1.44
C VAL A 417 -27.29 -6.12 0.31
N GLN A 418 -28.54 -5.69 0.48
CA GLN A 418 -29.49 -5.72 -0.60
C GLN A 418 -29.16 -4.58 -1.57
N LEU A 419 -29.12 -4.87 -2.86
CA LEU A 419 -29.10 -3.82 -3.86
C LEU A 419 -30.50 -3.19 -3.79
N GLY A 420 -30.59 -1.93 -3.36
CA GLY A 420 -31.86 -1.21 -3.35
C GLY A 420 -32.49 -1.33 -4.73
N GLY A 421 -33.74 -1.78 -4.78
CA GLY A 421 -34.52 -1.74 -6.00
C GLY A 421 -34.55 -0.29 -6.50
N LYS A 422 -34.35 -0.15 -7.83
CA LYS A 422 -34.57 1.12 -8.53
C LYS A 422 -36.04 1.50 -8.41
#